data_45ff61c434efa435d1d75028dbec34fe
#
_entry.id   45ff61c434efa435d1d75028dbec34fe
#
_cell.length_a   1.000
_cell.length_b   1.000
_cell.length_c   1.000
_cell.angle_alpha   90.00
_cell.angle_beta   90.00
_cell.angle_gamma   90.00
#
_symmetry.space_group_name_H-M   'P 1'
#
loop_
_entity.id
_entity.type
_entity.pdbx_description
1 polymer ?
#
loop_
_entity_poly.entity_id
_entity_poly.type
_entity_poly.pdbx_seq_one_letter_code
_entity_poly.pdbx_strand_id
1 'polypeptide(L)'
;LNASRIKGSHAAIKSGMLAAEAAFAALQEGRQHDVLTAYPEAFEKSWLHQELNVARNFKTWFKKGTTVATIMNGFEQFVLRGHIPYTLHRDKADHTYLKPAIDCPKIDYPKPDGKLTFDRLSSVFISNTNHEENQPAHLTLKNDRVPVNTNFITYAAPEARYCPAGVYEYVVTETGQDK
;
A
#
# COMPACT_ATOMS: atom_id res chain seq x y z
N LEU A 1 8.98 -1.73 -1.33
CA LEU A 1 8.82 -0.79 -0.22
C LEU A 1 9.50 -1.33 1.04
N ASN A 2 10.32 -0.50 1.68
CA ASN A 2 10.92 -0.84 2.96
C ASN A 2 10.11 -0.19 4.09
N ALA A 3 9.44 -1.00 4.90
CA ALA A 3 8.55 -0.51 5.96
C ALA A 3 9.29 0.20 7.12
N SER A 4 10.59 0.00 7.26
CA SER A 4 11.43 0.68 8.25
C SER A 4 11.96 2.04 7.76
N ARG A 5 11.77 2.37 6.50
CA ARG A 5 12.15 3.62 5.86
C ARG A 5 10.92 4.34 5.33
N ILE A 6 10.91 5.65 5.37
CA ILE A 6 9.75 6.45 4.93
C ILE A 6 9.41 6.22 3.46
N LYS A 7 10.42 6.03 2.63
CA LYS A 7 10.28 5.80 1.17
C LYS A 7 11.25 4.72 0.73
N GLY A 8 10.86 3.98 -0.31
CA GLY A 8 11.67 2.93 -0.89
C GLY A 8 12.36 3.30 -2.21
N SER A 9 12.55 4.61 -2.51
CA SER A 9 13.08 5.05 -3.81
C SER A 9 14.46 4.46 -4.11
N HIS A 10 15.38 4.46 -3.13
CA HIS A 10 16.70 3.86 -3.29
C HIS A 10 16.62 2.35 -3.55
N ALA A 11 15.70 1.66 -2.90
CA ALA A 11 15.45 0.24 -3.11
C ALA A 11 14.86 -0.04 -4.49
N ALA A 12 13.92 0.78 -4.94
CA ALA A 12 13.32 0.69 -6.26
C ALA A 12 14.36 0.93 -7.37
N ILE A 13 15.21 1.95 -7.22
CA ILE A 13 16.29 2.24 -8.16
C ILE A 13 17.25 1.05 -8.25
N LYS A 14 17.73 0.52 -7.11
CA LYS A 14 18.66 -0.62 -7.13
C LYS A 14 18.02 -1.87 -7.74
N SER A 15 16.78 -2.16 -7.41
CA SER A 15 16.03 -3.27 -8.02
C SER A 15 15.89 -3.10 -9.53
N GLY A 16 15.58 -1.89 -10.01
CA GLY A 16 15.50 -1.57 -11.44
C GLY A 16 16.85 -1.73 -12.16
N MET A 17 17.94 -1.30 -11.54
CA MET A 17 19.30 -1.52 -12.09
C MET A 17 19.60 -3.01 -12.27
N LEU A 18 19.37 -3.82 -11.24
CA LEU A 18 19.61 -5.26 -11.31
C LEU A 18 18.75 -5.95 -12.38
N ALA A 19 17.49 -5.52 -12.52
CA ALA A 19 16.60 -6.04 -13.55
C ALA A 19 17.07 -5.67 -14.95
N ALA A 20 17.50 -4.42 -15.16
CA ALA A 20 18.00 -3.94 -16.44
C ALA A 20 19.31 -4.68 -16.84
N GLU A 21 20.24 -4.87 -15.91
CA GLU A 21 21.48 -5.61 -16.13
C GLU A 21 21.20 -7.07 -16.53
N ALA A 22 20.27 -7.74 -15.82
CA ALA A 22 19.88 -9.11 -16.14
C ALA A 22 19.18 -9.23 -17.51
N ALA A 23 18.28 -8.29 -17.81
CA ALA A 23 17.59 -8.25 -19.10
C ALA A 23 18.57 -7.98 -20.26
N PHE A 24 19.49 -7.04 -20.09
CA PHE A 24 20.49 -6.72 -21.09
C PHE A 24 21.37 -7.93 -21.40
N ALA A 25 21.87 -8.62 -20.37
CA ALA A 25 22.69 -9.81 -20.56
C ALA A 25 21.94 -10.91 -21.32
N ALA A 26 20.68 -11.17 -20.99
CA ALA A 26 19.85 -12.15 -21.67
C ALA A 26 19.65 -11.80 -23.17
N LEU A 27 19.41 -10.53 -23.46
CA LEU A 27 19.25 -10.06 -24.85
C LEU A 27 20.55 -10.20 -25.66
N GLN A 28 21.72 -9.95 -25.05
CA GLN A 28 23.02 -10.17 -25.70
C GLN A 28 23.26 -11.66 -26.04
N GLU A 29 22.71 -12.56 -25.24
CA GLU A 29 22.74 -14.00 -25.47
C GLU A 29 21.64 -14.47 -26.45
N GLY A 30 20.83 -13.57 -27.00
CA GLY A 30 19.72 -13.89 -27.91
C GLY A 30 18.53 -14.56 -27.23
N ARG A 31 18.45 -14.54 -25.91
CA ARG A 31 17.35 -15.11 -25.13
C ARG A 31 16.16 -14.17 -25.11
N GLN A 32 14.98 -14.72 -25.41
CA GLN A 32 13.71 -13.98 -25.40
C GLN A 32 12.62 -14.85 -24.77
N HIS A 33 11.65 -14.20 -24.15
CA HIS A 33 10.47 -14.84 -23.54
C HIS A 33 10.79 -15.91 -22.49
N ASP A 34 11.87 -15.75 -21.75
CA ASP A 34 12.29 -16.67 -20.71
C ASP A 34 12.30 -16.03 -19.30
N VAL A 35 12.58 -16.84 -18.29
CA VAL A 35 12.68 -16.39 -16.91
C VAL A 35 14.10 -15.93 -16.62
N LEU A 36 14.26 -14.68 -16.20
CA LEU A 36 15.57 -14.08 -15.88
C LEU A 36 16.06 -14.52 -14.49
N THR A 37 16.58 -15.74 -14.38
CA THR A 37 17.09 -16.30 -13.11
C THR A 37 18.27 -15.49 -12.53
N ALA A 38 19.04 -14.83 -13.38
CA ALA A 38 20.12 -13.96 -12.96
C ALA A 38 19.66 -12.77 -12.08
N TYR A 39 18.41 -12.30 -12.26
CA TYR A 39 17.87 -11.21 -11.45
C TYR A 39 17.73 -11.58 -9.96
N PRO A 40 16.98 -12.62 -9.57
CA PRO A 40 16.90 -13.00 -8.16
C PRO A 40 18.27 -13.34 -7.54
N GLU A 41 19.17 -13.96 -8.27
CA GLU A 41 20.52 -14.25 -7.78
C GLU A 41 21.32 -12.98 -7.49
N ALA A 42 21.27 -11.99 -8.39
CA ALA A 42 21.91 -10.69 -8.19
C ALA A 42 21.26 -9.91 -7.04
N PHE A 43 19.93 -10.01 -6.90
CA PHE A 43 19.20 -9.39 -5.81
C PHE A 43 19.62 -9.95 -4.45
N GLU A 44 19.69 -11.27 -4.28
CA GLU A 44 20.10 -11.94 -3.04
C GLU A 44 21.51 -11.56 -2.59
N LYS A 45 22.42 -11.34 -3.54
CA LYS A 45 23.81 -10.92 -3.28
C LYS A 45 23.94 -9.42 -3.00
N SER A 46 22.88 -8.64 -3.22
CA SER A 46 22.92 -7.19 -3.11
C SER A 46 22.74 -6.68 -1.68
N TRP A 47 23.21 -5.46 -1.42
CA TRP A 47 22.92 -4.73 -0.18
C TRP A 47 21.41 -4.52 0.04
N LEU A 48 20.63 -4.46 -1.04
CA LEU A 48 19.18 -4.28 -0.98
C LEU A 48 18.50 -5.45 -0.28
N HIS A 49 18.87 -6.69 -0.62
CA HIS A 49 18.39 -7.88 0.05
C HIS A 49 18.71 -7.85 1.54
N GLN A 50 19.95 -7.47 1.90
CA GLN A 50 20.36 -7.37 3.31
C GLN A 50 19.50 -6.34 4.07
N GLU A 51 19.29 -5.15 3.49
CA GLU A 51 18.48 -4.11 4.11
C GLU A 51 17.02 -4.56 4.31
N LEU A 52 16.42 -5.18 3.31
CA LEU A 52 15.06 -5.68 3.40
C LEU A 52 14.92 -6.85 4.39
N ASN A 53 15.93 -7.72 4.43
CA ASN A 53 15.96 -8.82 5.39
C ASN A 53 16.04 -8.34 6.84
N VAL A 54 16.83 -7.32 7.13
CA VAL A 54 16.89 -6.68 8.45
C VAL A 54 15.53 -6.09 8.85
N ALA A 55 14.79 -5.54 7.91
CA ALA A 55 13.50 -4.90 8.16
C ALA A 55 12.29 -5.83 8.09
N ARG A 56 12.46 -7.12 7.84
CA ARG A 56 11.37 -8.06 7.49
C ARG A 56 10.26 -8.19 8.53
N ASN A 57 10.58 -8.03 9.81
CA ASN A 57 9.63 -8.11 10.91
C ASN A 57 9.02 -6.75 11.29
N PHE A 58 9.59 -5.64 10.81
CA PHE A 58 9.32 -4.30 11.29
C PHE A 58 7.82 -3.98 11.36
N LYS A 59 7.11 -4.15 10.25
CA LYS A 59 5.67 -3.87 10.18
C LYS A 59 4.83 -4.87 10.98
N THR A 60 5.27 -6.11 11.06
CA THR A 60 4.49 -7.18 11.68
C THR A 60 4.34 -6.99 13.19
N TRP A 61 5.33 -6.40 13.85
CA TRP A 61 5.25 -6.07 15.27
C TRP A 61 4.14 -5.06 15.60
N PHE A 62 3.79 -4.15 14.67
CA PHE A 62 2.72 -3.17 14.90
C PHE A 62 1.33 -3.78 15.08
N LYS A 63 1.12 -5.04 14.70
CA LYS A 63 -0.10 -5.78 15.05
C LYS A 63 -0.32 -5.93 16.56
N LYS A 64 0.75 -5.90 17.34
CA LYS A 64 0.71 -6.00 18.80
C LYS A 64 0.66 -4.65 19.51
N GLY A 65 0.40 -3.59 18.75
CA GLY A 65 0.35 -2.22 19.26
C GLY A 65 1.68 -1.49 19.16
N THR A 66 1.62 -0.17 19.21
CA THR A 66 2.77 0.72 18.98
C THR A 66 3.88 0.53 20.01
N THR A 67 3.54 0.38 21.30
CA THR A 67 4.52 0.21 22.38
C THR A 67 5.34 -1.06 22.19
N VAL A 68 4.67 -2.20 21.99
CA VAL A 68 5.35 -3.49 21.76
C VAL A 68 6.19 -3.42 20.48
N ALA A 69 5.65 -2.84 19.42
CA ALA A 69 6.37 -2.68 18.15
C ALA A 69 7.65 -1.84 18.31
N THR A 70 7.59 -0.74 19.05
CA THR A 70 8.75 0.12 19.29
C THR A 70 9.85 -0.62 20.03
N ILE A 71 9.51 -1.33 21.12
CA ILE A 71 10.47 -2.09 21.91
C ILE A 71 11.10 -3.21 21.07
N MET A 72 10.27 -4.01 20.41
CA MET A 72 10.76 -5.18 19.65
C MET A 72 11.55 -4.77 18.41
N ASN A 73 11.10 -3.77 17.69
CA ASN A 73 11.87 -3.24 16.56
C ASN A 73 13.19 -2.61 17.02
N GLY A 74 13.19 -1.88 18.13
CA GLY A 74 14.41 -1.35 18.74
C GLY A 74 15.39 -2.48 19.10
N PHE A 75 14.91 -3.53 19.73
CA PHE A 75 15.73 -4.69 20.06
C PHE A 75 16.29 -5.39 18.80
N GLU A 76 15.46 -5.68 17.80
CA GLU A 76 15.89 -6.32 16.56
C GLU A 76 16.90 -5.47 15.78
N GLN A 77 16.70 -4.15 15.72
CA GLN A 77 17.56 -3.27 14.91
C GLN A 77 18.88 -2.91 15.61
N PHE A 78 18.84 -2.63 16.92
CA PHE A 78 20.02 -2.12 17.64
C PHE A 78 20.79 -3.19 18.41
N VAL A 79 20.10 -4.17 18.98
CA VAL A 79 20.74 -5.24 19.76
C VAL A 79 21.12 -6.40 18.85
N LEU A 80 20.15 -6.95 18.12
CA LEU A 80 20.41 -8.08 17.21
C LEU A 80 21.04 -7.65 15.87
N ARG A 81 21.03 -6.36 15.55
CA ARG A 81 21.59 -5.79 14.31
C ARG A 81 21.17 -6.54 13.05
N GLY A 82 19.90 -6.96 13.02
CA GLY A 82 19.32 -7.71 11.92
C GLY A 82 19.64 -9.21 11.87
N HIS A 83 20.46 -9.74 12.78
CA HIS A 83 20.68 -11.18 12.95
C HIS A 83 19.49 -11.81 13.70
N ILE A 84 18.33 -11.83 13.04
CA ILE A 84 17.08 -12.28 13.61
C ILE A 84 16.88 -13.75 13.20
N PRO A 85 16.76 -14.71 14.14
CA PRO A 85 16.66 -16.13 13.79
C PRO A 85 15.25 -16.55 13.32
N TYR A 86 14.29 -15.61 13.28
CA TYR A 86 12.90 -15.88 12.92
C TYR A 86 12.35 -14.84 11.94
N THR A 87 11.28 -15.20 11.27
CA THR A 87 10.48 -14.28 10.46
C THR A 87 9.04 -14.36 10.92
N LEU A 88 8.45 -13.20 11.20
CA LEU A 88 7.04 -13.09 11.56
C LEU A 88 6.18 -13.08 10.29
N HIS A 89 5.26 -14.01 10.21
CA HIS A 89 4.33 -14.11 9.09
C HIS A 89 2.98 -13.45 9.41
N ARG A 90 2.27 -13.07 8.36
CA ARG A 90 0.90 -12.56 8.46
C ARG A 90 -0.05 -13.67 8.07
N ASP A 91 -0.93 -14.03 9.00
CA ASP A 91 -1.82 -15.17 8.85
C ASP A 91 -3.12 -14.82 8.11
N LYS A 92 -3.43 -13.51 8.03
CA LYS A 92 -4.68 -13.02 7.46
C LYS A 92 -4.42 -12.04 6.32
N ALA A 93 -5.23 -12.13 5.27
CA ALA A 93 -5.23 -11.15 4.18
C ALA A 93 -5.67 -9.77 4.67
N ASP A 94 -5.13 -8.70 4.08
CA ASP A 94 -5.36 -7.33 4.54
C ASP A 94 -6.85 -6.93 4.54
N HIS A 95 -7.61 -7.35 3.55
CA HIS A 95 -9.04 -7.05 3.47
C HIS A 95 -9.87 -7.65 4.61
N THR A 96 -9.38 -8.71 5.28
CA THR A 96 -10.10 -9.34 6.40
C THR A 96 -9.97 -8.58 7.72
N TYR A 97 -9.21 -7.49 7.76
CA TYR A 97 -9.09 -6.62 8.94
C TYR A 97 -10.15 -5.52 8.99
N LEU A 98 -10.87 -5.28 7.90
CA LEU A 98 -11.95 -4.32 7.87
C LEU A 98 -13.11 -4.85 8.72
N LYS A 99 -13.53 -4.06 9.71
CA LYS A 99 -14.67 -4.38 10.57
C LYS A 99 -15.96 -3.78 10.02
N PRO A 100 -17.11 -4.40 10.27
CA PRO A 100 -18.40 -3.76 9.98
C PRO A 100 -18.50 -2.38 10.62
N ALA A 101 -19.13 -1.45 9.93
CA ALA A 101 -19.23 -0.06 10.41
C ALA A 101 -19.98 0.06 11.75
N ILE A 102 -20.92 -0.83 12.01
CA ILE A 102 -21.67 -0.88 13.28
C ILE A 102 -20.78 -1.16 14.49
N ASP A 103 -19.68 -1.88 14.27
CA ASP A 103 -18.72 -2.23 15.34
C ASP A 103 -17.64 -1.17 15.53
N CYS A 104 -17.69 -0.07 14.76
CA CYS A 104 -16.70 0.99 14.77
C CYS A 104 -17.30 2.31 15.23
N PRO A 105 -16.81 2.93 16.31
CA PRO A 105 -17.27 4.25 16.69
C PRO A 105 -16.88 5.29 15.63
N LYS A 106 -17.79 6.20 15.33
CA LYS A 106 -17.50 7.32 14.44
C LYS A 106 -16.47 8.24 15.10
N ILE A 107 -15.40 8.52 14.38
CA ILE A 107 -14.38 9.46 14.83
C ILE A 107 -14.81 10.86 14.40
N ASP A 108 -14.90 11.79 15.34
CA ASP A 108 -15.15 13.21 15.06
C ASP A 108 -13.81 13.91 14.86
N TYR A 109 -13.49 14.20 13.61
CA TYR A 109 -12.26 14.91 13.25
C TYR A 109 -12.48 16.42 13.33
N PRO A 110 -11.48 17.21 13.80
CA PRO A 110 -11.52 18.65 13.72
C PRO A 110 -11.79 19.14 12.29
N LYS A 111 -12.67 20.11 12.14
CA LYS A 111 -12.90 20.71 10.83
C LYS A 111 -11.70 21.51 10.38
N PRO A 112 -11.33 21.48 9.10
CA PRO A 112 -10.28 22.34 8.55
C PRO A 112 -10.60 23.81 8.75
N ASP A 113 -9.58 24.63 9.01
CA ASP A 113 -9.74 26.07 9.26
C ASP A 113 -9.72 26.92 7.97
N GLY A 114 -9.41 26.32 6.83
CA GLY A 114 -9.31 26.98 5.53
C GLY A 114 -8.09 27.91 5.39
N LYS A 115 -7.15 27.88 6.35
CA LYS A 115 -5.93 28.71 6.36
C LYS A 115 -4.66 27.86 6.38
N LEU A 116 -4.54 26.99 7.38
CA LEU A 116 -3.42 26.04 7.51
C LEU A 116 -3.87 24.61 7.16
N THR A 117 -5.12 24.31 7.31
CA THR A 117 -5.73 23.02 7.01
C THR A 117 -6.90 23.18 6.07
N PHE A 118 -7.01 22.29 5.10
CA PHE A 118 -8.03 22.33 4.06
C PHE A 118 -8.80 21.02 4.04
N ASP A 119 -10.04 21.07 3.54
CA ASP A 119 -10.80 19.86 3.26
C ASP A 119 -10.11 19.01 2.17
N ARG A 120 -10.58 17.77 2.04
CA ARG A 120 -9.97 16.79 1.14
C ARG A 120 -9.90 17.26 -0.32
N LEU A 121 -11.02 17.78 -0.85
CA LEU A 121 -11.10 18.19 -2.25
C LEU A 121 -10.28 19.44 -2.52
N SER A 122 -10.33 20.43 -1.62
CA SER A 122 -9.50 21.63 -1.70
C SER A 122 -8.00 21.27 -1.65
N SER A 123 -7.60 20.31 -0.83
CA SER A 123 -6.21 19.82 -0.76
C SER A 123 -5.76 19.17 -2.05
N VAL A 124 -6.60 18.38 -2.70
CA VAL A 124 -6.31 17.76 -4.01
C VAL A 124 -6.19 18.83 -5.08
N PHE A 125 -7.09 19.81 -5.11
CA PHE A 125 -7.04 20.92 -6.05
C PHE A 125 -5.72 21.73 -5.92
N ILE A 126 -5.36 22.09 -4.70
CA ILE A 126 -4.11 22.84 -4.42
C ILE A 126 -2.86 22.02 -4.80
N SER A 127 -2.91 20.69 -4.71
CA SER A 127 -1.78 19.83 -5.10
C SER A 127 -1.47 19.87 -6.59
N ASN A 128 -2.34 20.44 -7.40
CA ASN A 128 -2.22 20.55 -8.85
C ASN A 128 -1.93 19.19 -9.55
N THR A 129 -2.54 18.13 -9.06
CA THR A 129 -2.44 16.80 -9.67
C THR A 129 -3.31 16.74 -10.91
N ASN A 130 -2.70 16.52 -12.06
CA ASN A 130 -3.40 16.39 -13.34
C ASN A 130 -3.36 14.94 -13.84
N HIS A 131 -4.44 14.54 -14.47
CA HIS A 131 -4.58 13.25 -15.12
C HIS A 131 -5.09 13.44 -16.55
N GLU A 132 -4.71 12.51 -17.43
CA GLU A 132 -5.28 12.40 -18.77
C GLU A 132 -6.75 11.94 -18.64
N GLU A 133 -7.72 12.79 -19.05
CA GLU A 133 -9.15 12.50 -18.84
C GLU A 133 -9.69 11.38 -19.73
N ASN A 134 -9.09 11.20 -20.91
CA ASN A 134 -9.53 10.21 -21.91
C ASN A 134 -8.85 8.84 -21.76
N GLN A 135 -8.35 8.50 -20.59
CA GLN A 135 -7.78 7.18 -20.36
C GLN A 135 -8.87 6.11 -20.30
N PRO A 136 -8.64 4.93 -20.87
CA PRO A 136 -9.52 3.78 -20.63
C PRO A 136 -9.59 3.45 -19.14
N ALA A 137 -10.79 3.10 -18.66
CA ALA A 137 -10.95 2.65 -17.28
C ALA A 137 -10.14 1.37 -17.04
N HIS A 138 -9.10 1.46 -16.19
CA HIS A 138 -8.24 0.33 -15.86
C HIS A 138 -8.73 -0.43 -14.61
N LEU A 139 -9.64 0.15 -13.84
CA LEU A 139 -10.32 -0.51 -12.73
C LEU A 139 -11.74 -0.88 -13.16
N THR A 140 -12.04 -2.16 -13.12
CA THR A 140 -13.35 -2.69 -13.46
C THR A 140 -13.92 -3.47 -12.29
N LEU A 141 -15.24 -3.39 -12.10
CA LEU A 141 -15.92 -4.17 -11.07
C LEU A 141 -16.13 -5.59 -11.57
N LYS A 142 -15.72 -6.56 -10.78
CA LYS A 142 -16.01 -7.97 -11.02
C LYS A 142 -17.50 -8.28 -10.80
N ASN A 143 -18.15 -7.52 -9.91
CA ASN A 143 -19.56 -7.64 -9.59
C ASN A 143 -20.09 -6.24 -9.18
N ASP A 144 -20.95 -5.69 -10.00
CA ASP A 144 -21.54 -4.34 -9.84
C ASP A 144 -22.40 -4.16 -8.60
N ARG A 145 -22.83 -5.26 -7.96
CA ARG A 145 -23.65 -5.21 -6.75
C ARG A 145 -22.82 -5.05 -5.47
N VAL A 146 -21.52 -5.35 -5.51
CA VAL A 146 -20.66 -5.32 -4.31
C VAL A 146 -20.56 -3.93 -3.69
N PRO A 147 -20.39 -2.83 -4.44
CA PRO A 147 -20.33 -1.49 -3.85
C PRO A 147 -21.54 -1.18 -2.97
N VAL A 148 -22.73 -1.40 -3.45
CA VAL A 148 -23.98 -1.09 -2.71
C VAL A 148 -24.27 -2.17 -1.67
N ASN A 149 -24.40 -3.43 -2.08
CA ASN A 149 -24.90 -4.50 -1.21
C ASN A 149 -23.93 -4.94 -0.12
N THR A 150 -22.63 -4.71 -0.30
CA THR A 150 -21.60 -5.11 0.67
C THR A 150 -20.88 -3.91 1.24
N ASN A 151 -20.27 -3.09 0.40
CA ASN A 151 -19.39 -2.03 0.86
C ASN A 151 -20.16 -0.92 1.56
N PHE A 152 -21.25 -0.45 0.97
CA PHE A 152 -22.07 0.58 1.56
C PHE A 152 -22.80 0.08 2.81
N ILE A 153 -23.54 -1.01 2.71
CA ILE A 153 -24.39 -1.51 3.80
C ILE A 153 -23.57 -1.99 4.99
N THR A 154 -22.53 -2.78 4.75
CA THR A 154 -21.76 -3.41 5.84
C THR A 154 -20.64 -2.49 6.37
N TYR A 155 -19.96 -1.79 5.49
CA TYR A 155 -18.71 -1.07 5.81
C TYR A 155 -18.84 0.45 5.68
N ALA A 156 -20.05 0.97 5.43
CA ALA A 156 -20.33 2.40 5.25
C ALA A 156 -19.47 3.06 4.16
N ALA A 157 -19.35 2.40 3.01
CA ALA A 157 -18.66 2.92 1.81
C ALA A 157 -17.21 3.35 2.04
N PRO A 158 -16.28 2.43 2.35
CA PRO A 158 -14.89 2.79 2.60
C PRO A 158 -14.23 3.49 1.41
N GLU A 159 -14.58 3.14 0.18
CA GLU A 159 -14.07 3.75 -1.05
C GLU A 159 -14.37 5.25 -1.17
N ALA A 160 -15.51 5.70 -0.69
CA ALA A 160 -15.85 7.12 -0.64
C ALA A 160 -15.02 7.90 0.39
N ARG A 161 -14.30 7.21 1.28
CA ARG A 161 -13.53 7.80 2.38
C ARG A 161 -12.03 7.75 2.17
N TYR A 162 -11.49 6.64 1.64
CA TYR A 162 -10.05 6.51 1.45
C TYR A 162 -9.55 7.18 0.17
N CYS A 163 -10.43 7.46 -0.79
CA CYS A 163 -10.03 8.16 -2.01
C CYS A 163 -9.81 9.65 -1.75
N PRO A 164 -8.58 10.18 -1.84
CA PRO A 164 -8.32 11.60 -1.56
C PRO A 164 -8.97 12.52 -2.60
N ALA A 165 -9.14 12.07 -3.83
CA ALA A 165 -9.75 12.84 -4.92
C ALA A 165 -11.29 12.80 -4.93
N GLY A 166 -11.93 12.00 -4.05
CA GLY A 166 -13.37 11.86 -4.03
C GLY A 166 -13.97 11.24 -5.27
N VAL A 167 -13.24 10.33 -5.92
CA VAL A 167 -13.67 9.71 -7.19
C VAL A 167 -14.89 8.82 -7.02
N TYR A 168 -15.05 8.23 -5.85
CA TYR A 168 -16.16 7.32 -5.55
C TYR A 168 -17.18 8.04 -4.69
N GLU A 169 -18.41 8.13 -5.21
CA GLU A 169 -19.54 8.74 -4.52
C GLU A 169 -20.73 7.79 -4.53
N TYR A 170 -21.55 7.87 -3.49
CA TYR A 170 -22.82 7.19 -3.40
C TYR A 170 -23.93 8.23 -3.46
N VAL A 171 -24.76 8.12 -4.46
CA VAL A 171 -25.89 9.05 -4.69
C VAL A 171 -27.20 8.31 -4.58
N VAL A 172 -28.19 8.94 -3.95
CA VAL A 172 -29.55 8.42 -3.94
C VAL A 172 -30.18 8.76 -5.29
N THR A 173 -30.61 7.74 -6.01
CA THR A 173 -31.35 7.95 -7.26
C THR A 173 -32.82 8.21 -6.94
N GLU A 174 -33.52 8.99 -7.79
CA GLU A 174 -34.97 9.31 -7.62
C GLU A 174 -35.86 8.05 -7.55
N THR A 175 -35.35 6.92 -7.99
CA THR A 175 -36.02 5.61 -7.91
C THR A 175 -35.79 4.86 -6.61
N GLY A 176 -35.10 5.46 -5.64
CA GLY A 176 -34.78 4.82 -4.36
C GLY A 176 -33.79 3.65 -4.43
N GLN A 177 -33.11 3.50 -5.54
CA GLN A 177 -31.99 2.57 -5.67
C GLN A 177 -30.68 3.33 -5.53
N ASP A 178 -29.91 3.01 -4.50
CA ASP A 178 -28.55 3.52 -4.31
C ASP A 178 -27.62 3.00 -5.42
N LYS A 179 -26.88 3.89 -6.04
CA LYS A 179 -25.82 3.57 -7.00
C LYS A 179 -24.47 3.93 -6.46
#